data_eaeab03f0e389eeab5b4d7855ee60154
#
_entry.id   eaeab03f0e389eeab5b4d7855ee60154
#
_cell.length_a   1.000
_cell.length_b   1.000
_cell.length_c   1.000
_cell.angle_alpha   90.00
_cell.angle_beta   90.00
_cell.angle_gamma   90.00
#
_symmetry.space_group_name_H-M   'P 1'
#
loop_
_entity.id
_entity.type
_entity.pdbx_description
1 polymer ?
#
loop_
_entity_poly.entity_id
_entity_poly.type
_entity_poly.pdbx_seq_one_letter_code
_entity_poly.pdbx_strand_id
1 'polypeptide(L)'
;MTFFLGGLDEELRKECARELIERDTPGFAIGGLSGGEEKDKFWRQVSASTEVLPKDKPRYLMGVGFALDLVVCSALGVDMYDCVYPTRTARFGNALTMTHPGSLNIRNNMYRKDFRPIGNVQL
;
A
#
# COMPACT_ATOMS: atom_id res chain seq x y z
N MET A 1 10.33 15.23 -0.42
CA MET A 1 9.68 14.19 0.41
C MET A 1 10.76 13.49 1.19
N THR A 2 10.62 13.41 2.49
CA THR A 2 11.56 12.75 3.39
C THR A 2 10.94 11.44 3.87
N PHE A 3 11.72 10.37 3.91
CA PHE A 3 11.25 9.09 4.42
C PHE A 3 11.82 8.81 5.82
N PHE A 4 11.05 8.13 6.64
CA PHE A 4 11.45 7.75 7.98
C PHE A 4 11.26 6.25 8.23
N LEU A 5 12.05 5.76 9.17
CA LEU A 5 12.10 4.38 9.59
C LEU A 5 11.88 4.30 11.11
N GLY A 6 11.74 3.13 11.63
CA GLY A 6 11.57 2.86 13.07
C GLY A 6 11.28 1.38 13.29
N GLY A 7 11.43 0.57 12.24
CA GLY A 7 11.13 -0.85 12.30
C GLY A 7 9.68 -1.10 12.74
N LEU A 8 9.50 -2.03 13.66
CA LEU A 8 8.22 -2.36 14.29
C LEU A 8 8.08 -1.77 15.70
N ASP A 9 8.86 -0.74 16.02
CA ASP A 9 8.78 -0.01 17.28
C ASP A 9 8.03 1.31 17.06
N GLU A 10 6.87 1.46 17.71
CA GLU A 10 5.99 2.60 17.56
C GLU A 10 6.62 3.91 18.07
N GLU A 11 7.34 3.86 19.19
CA GLU A 11 7.95 5.06 19.79
C GLU A 11 9.12 5.57 18.96
N LEU A 12 10.01 4.68 18.52
CA LEU A 12 11.11 5.05 17.62
C LEU A 12 10.59 5.64 16.30
N ARG A 13 9.47 5.11 15.79
CA ARG A 13 8.84 5.60 14.58
C ARG A 13 8.26 7.00 14.78
N LYS A 14 7.58 7.22 15.89
CA LYS A 14 7.03 8.54 16.26
C LYS A 14 8.13 9.56 16.52
N GLU A 15 9.20 9.17 17.18
CA GLU A 15 10.37 10.02 17.43
C GLU A 15 11.02 10.48 16.12
N CYS A 16 11.34 9.53 15.24
CA CYS A 16 11.91 9.82 13.93
C CYS A 16 11.00 10.73 13.10
N ALA A 17 9.68 10.49 13.12
CA ALA A 17 8.72 11.32 12.43
C ALA A 17 8.70 12.76 12.96
N ARG A 18 8.71 12.97 14.29
CA ARG A 18 8.74 14.30 14.92
C ARG A 18 9.99 15.08 14.53
N GLU A 19 11.17 14.46 14.57
CA GLU A 19 12.43 15.10 14.17
C GLU A 19 12.42 15.54 12.68
N LEU A 20 11.77 14.75 11.81
CA LEU A 20 11.68 15.09 10.39
C LEU A 20 10.64 16.16 10.10
N ILE A 21 9.58 16.26 10.91
CA ILE A 21 8.57 17.33 10.80
C ILE A 21 9.22 18.71 11.01
N GLU A 22 10.17 18.82 11.96
CA GLU A 22 10.89 20.05 12.24
C GLU A 22 11.70 20.57 11.05
N ARG A 23 12.03 19.71 10.08
CA ARG A 23 12.80 20.06 8.87
C ARG A 23 11.97 20.67 7.73
N ASP A 24 10.69 20.92 7.95
CA ASP A 24 9.75 21.51 6.99
C ASP A 24 9.82 20.91 5.57
N THR A 25 9.73 19.58 5.48
CA THR A 25 9.72 18.88 4.20
C THR A 25 8.33 18.96 3.53
N PRO A 26 8.26 18.93 2.18
CA PRO A 26 6.99 19.04 1.45
C PRO A 26 6.09 17.78 1.55
N GLY A 27 6.53 16.72 2.21
CA GLY A 27 5.78 15.49 2.43
C GLY A 27 6.63 14.40 3.05
N PHE A 28 6.00 13.31 3.48
CA PHE A 28 6.62 12.25 4.25
C PHE A 28 6.40 10.88 3.61
N ALA A 29 7.44 10.05 3.61
CA ALA A 29 7.36 8.67 3.16
C ALA A 29 7.53 7.73 4.36
N ILE A 30 6.57 6.86 4.56
CA ILE A 30 6.56 5.82 5.59
C ILE A 30 7.28 4.60 5.03
N GLY A 31 8.48 4.34 5.52
CA GLY A 31 9.33 3.25 5.06
C GLY A 31 9.57 2.17 6.11
N GLY A 32 10.33 1.14 5.73
CA GLY A 32 10.72 0.03 6.61
C GLY A 32 9.57 -0.89 7.02
N LEU A 33 8.53 -0.95 6.21
CA LEU A 33 7.37 -1.83 6.36
C LEU A 33 7.15 -2.64 5.07
N SER A 34 6.15 -3.54 5.06
CA SER A 34 5.85 -4.41 3.91
C SER A 34 6.95 -5.43 3.59
N GLY A 35 7.70 -5.85 4.60
CA GLY A 35 8.75 -6.87 4.51
C GLY A 35 8.31 -8.29 4.85
N GLY A 36 7.01 -8.53 5.06
CA GLY A 36 6.45 -9.83 5.43
C GLY A 36 6.00 -9.94 6.90
N GLU A 37 5.91 -8.83 7.60
CA GLU A 37 5.35 -8.74 8.95
C GLU A 37 3.86 -9.10 8.97
N GLU A 38 3.37 -9.51 10.14
CA GLU A 38 1.94 -9.76 10.38
C GLU A 38 1.11 -8.51 10.12
N LYS A 39 -0.08 -8.67 9.53
CA LYS A 39 -0.95 -7.57 9.12
C LYS A 39 -1.30 -6.62 10.26
N ASP A 40 -1.62 -7.14 11.43
CA ASP A 40 -1.95 -6.31 12.60
C ASP A 40 -0.76 -5.44 13.03
N LYS A 41 0.43 -6.01 13.03
CA LYS A 41 1.66 -5.25 13.34
C LYS A 41 1.92 -4.18 12.30
N PHE A 42 1.78 -4.53 11.02
CA PHE A 42 1.91 -3.60 9.91
C PHE A 42 0.96 -2.40 10.04
N TRP A 43 -0.35 -2.65 10.19
CA TRP A 43 -1.33 -1.58 10.29
C TRP A 43 -1.17 -0.70 11.53
N ARG A 44 -0.75 -1.27 12.67
CA ARG A 44 -0.40 -0.50 13.88
C ARG A 44 0.75 0.46 13.61
N GLN A 45 1.80 0.03 12.92
CA GLN A 45 2.92 0.89 12.56
C GLN A 45 2.52 2.02 11.60
N VAL A 46 1.64 1.73 10.66
CA VAL A 46 1.06 2.76 9.77
C VAL A 46 0.25 3.76 10.58
N SER A 47 -0.63 3.29 11.47
CA SER A 47 -1.42 4.15 12.35
C SER A 47 -0.54 5.05 13.23
N ALA A 48 0.46 4.47 13.90
CA ALA A 48 1.42 5.21 14.73
C ALA A 48 2.15 6.29 13.92
N SER A 49 2.47 6.01 12.66
CA SER A 49 3.11 6.97 11.76
C SER A 49 2.17 8.12 11.40
N THR A 50 0.97 7.80 10.93
CA THR A 50 0.00 8.81 10.46
C THR A 50 -0.58 9.66 11.59
N GLU A 51 -0.59 9.14 12.83
CA GLU A 51 -1.03 9.86 14.01
C GLU A 51 -0.21 11.12 14.30
N VAL A 52 1.10 11.09 14.04
CA VAL A 52 2.02 12.21 14.32
C VAL A 52 2.31 13.06 13.08
N LEU A 53 2.12 12.53 11.87
CA LEU A 53 2.39 13.28 10.64
C LEU A 53 1.35 14.38 10.39
N PRO A 54 1.77 15.56 9.85
CA PRO A 54 0.87 16.63 9.45
C PRO A 54 -0.20 16.15 8.46
N LYS A 55 -1.44 16.62 8.64
CA LYS A 55 -2.57 16.24 7.77
C LYS A 55 -2.61 17.01 6.45
N ASP A 56 -1.95 18.13 6.40
CA ASP A 56 -1.84 19.04 5.24
C ASP A 56 -0.67 18.71 4.31
N LYS A 57 0.13 17.69 4.63
CA LYS A 57 1.27 17.25 3.81
C LYS A 57 1.06 15.82 3.32
N PRO A 58 1.42 15.50 2.06
CA PRO A 58 1.23 14.18 1.49
C PRO A 58 2.01 13.10 2.23
N ARG A 59 1.38 11.96 2.45
CA ARG A 59 1.88 10.79 3.17
C ARG A 59 1.95 9.61 2.23
N TYR A 60 3.14 9.16 1.95
CA TYR A 60 3.44 8.08 1.02
C TYR A 60 3.86 6.82 1.76
N LEU A 61 3.17 5.72 1.55
CA LEU A 61 3.50 4.42 2.11
C LEU A 61 4.14 3.54 1.04
N MET A 62 5.40 3.17 1.25
CA MET A 62 6.24 2.50 0.27
C MET A 62 5.94 1.00 0.18
N GLY A 63 5.86 0.49 -1.06
CA GLY A 63 5.84 -0.94 -1.34
C GLY A 63 4.52 -1.66 -1.04
N VAL A 64 3.42 -0.94 -0.90
CA VAL A 64 2.10 -1.50 -0.53
C VAL A 64 1.15 -1.51 -1.73
N GLY A 65 0.59 -2.69 -2.06
CA GLY A 65 -0.26 -2.84 -3.23
C GLY A 65 -1.29 -3.98 -3.15
N PHE A 66 -1.45 -4.64 -2.02
CA PHE A 66 -2.59 -5.53 -1.79
C PHE A 66 -3.85 -4.71 -1.54
N ALA A 67 -4.96 -5.06 -2.18
CA ALA A 67 -6.20 -4.29 -2.14
C ALA A 67 -6.68 -3.99 -0.70
N LEU A 68 -6.62 -4.98 0.19
CA LEU A 68 -6.99 -4.80 1.60
C LEU A 68 -6.11 -3.76 2.29
N ASP A 69 -4.79 -3.83 2.08
CA ASP A 69 -3.85 -2.89 2.69
C ASP A 69 -4.06 -1.45 2.17
N LEU A 70 -4.36 -1.30 0.88
CA LEU A 70 -4.67 0.01 0.30
C LEU A 70 -5.89 0.64 0.98
N VAL A 71 -6.97 -0.13 1.18
CA VAL A 71 -8.19 0.35 1.83
C VAL A 71 -7.93 0.71 3.30
N VAL A 72 -7.31 -0.19 4.05
CA VAL A 72 -7.05 0.02 5.48
C VAL A 72 -6.09 1.19 5.68
N CYS A 73 -4.97 1.23 4.95
CA CYS A 73 -3.98 2.29 5.11
C CYS A 73 -4.50 3.66 4.64
N SER A 74 -5.37 3.71 3.63
CA SER A 74 -6.05 4.96 3.26
C SER A 74 -6.98 5.45 4.36
N ALA A 75 -7.72 4.55 5.00
CA ALA A 75 -8.54 4.89 6.16
C ALA A 75 -7.69 5.37 7.36
N LEU A 76 -6.45 4.90 7.49
CA LEU A 76 -5.48 5.35 8.47
C LEU A 76 -4.79 6.67 8.11
N GLY A 77 -5.08 7.26 6.94
CA GLY A 77 -4.60 8.57 6.53
C GLY A 77 -3.37 8.56 5.62
N VAL A 78 -3.13 7.49 4.88
CA VAL A 78 -2.11 7.43 3.81
C VAL A 78 -2.71 7.90 2.49
N ASP A 79 -1.95 8.70 1.72
CA ASP A 79 -2.41 9.33 0.48
C ASP A 79 -1.86 8.65 -0.78
N MET A 80 -0.65 8.09 -0.74
CA MET A 80 0.06 7.60 -1.91
C MET A 80 0.73 6.25 -1.66
N TYR A 81 0.80 5.43 -2.72
CA TYR A 81 1.37 4.09 -2.69
C TYR A 81 2.15 3.78 -3.96
N ASP A 82 3.08 2.85 -3.85
CA ASP A 82 3.65 2.14 -4.99
C ASP A 82 3.74 0.64 -4.70
N CYS A 83 3.65 -0.19 -5.72
CA CYS A 83 3.92 -1.62 -5.55
C CYS A 83 4.13 -2.32 -6.90
N VAL A 84 5.02 -3.29 -6.91
CA VAL A 84 5.24 -4.17 -8.06
C VAL A 84 4.23 -5.33 -8.13
N TYR A 85 3.37 -5.49 -7.14
CA TYR A 85 2.46 -6.63 -7.07
C TYR A 85 1.56 -6.78 -8.31
N PRO A 86 0.88 -5.73 -8.83
CA PRO A 86 0.05 -5.84 -10.02
C PRO A 86 0.83 -6.23 -11.28
N THR A 87 1.99 -5.61 -11.50
CA THR A 87 2.85 -5.92 -12.67
C THR A 87 3.51 -7.28 -12.55
N ARG A 88 3.86 -7.69 -11.34
CA ARG A 88 4.42 -9.02 -11.08
C ARG A 88 3.39 -10.11 -11.33
N THR A 89 2.16 -9.97 -10.83
CA THR A 89 1.08 -10.93 -11.07
C THR A 89 0.68 -10.99 -12.53
N ALA A 90 0.61 -9.85 -13.22
CA ALA A 90 0.35 -9.76 -14.67
C ALA A 90 1.41 -10.52 -15.49
N ARG A 91 2.69 -10.43 -15.12
CA ARG A 91 3.78 -11.17 -15.78
C ARG A 91 3.55 -12.69 -15.73
N PHE A 92 2.95 -13.19 -14.67
CA PHE A 92 2.58 -14.60 -14.53
C PHE A 92 1.21 -14.94 -15.13
N GLY A 93 0.56 -13.99 -15.79
CA GLY A 93 -0.73 -14.17 -16.45
C GLY A 93 -1.92 -14.11 -15.50
N ASN A 94 -1.79 -13.42 -14.36
CA ASN A 94 -2.89 -13.18 -13.45
C ASN A 94 -3.35 -11.72 -13.53
N ALA A 95 -4.62 -11.51 -13.87
CA ALA A 95 -5.29 -10.23 -13.79
C ALA A 95 -5.94 -10.08 -12.40
N LEU A 96 -5.71 -8.94 -11.74
CA LEU A 96 -6.41 -8.60 -10.49
C LEU A 96 -7.84 -8.17 -10.83
N THR A 97 -8.82 -8.65 -10.07
CA THR A 97 -10.24 -8.40 -10.30
C THR A 97 -10.93 -7.92 -9.03
N MET A 98 -12.00 -7.14 -9.19
CA MET A 98 -12.85 -6.71 -8.07
C MET A 98 -13.78 -7.81 -7.56
N THR A 99 -13.94 -8.87 -8.36
CA THR A 99 -14.79 -10.01 -8.02
C THR A 99 -14.00 -11.11 -7.32
N HIS A 100 -14.68 -11.92 -6.50
CA HIS A 100 -14.05 -13.10 -5.89
C HIS A 100 -13.66 -14.12 -6.98
N PRO A 101 -12.46 -14.70 -6.93
CA PRO A 101 -11.48 -14.69 -5.82
C PRO A 101 -10.46 -13.52 -5.84
N GLY A 102 -10.73 -12.43 -6.51
CA GLY A 102 -9.85 -11.26 -6.55
C GLY A 102 -8.73 -11.33 -7.60
N SER A 103 -8.60 -12.45 -8.29
CA SER A 103 -7.66 -12.61 -9.41
C SER A 103 -8.16 -13.66 -10.41
N LEU A 104 -7.79 -13.47 -11.67
CA LEU A 104 -8.12 -14.34 -12.77
C LEU A 104 -6.84 -14.78 -13.50
N ASN A 105 -6.62 -16.09 -13.62
CA ASN A 105 -5.53 -16.59 -14.45
C ASN A 105 -5.95 -16.60 -15.92
N ILE A 106 -5.56 -15.58 -16.67
CA ILE A 106 -5.89 -15.38 -18.09
C ILE A 106 -5.25 -16.43 -19.02
N ARG A 107 -4.27 -17.20 -18.55
CA ARG A 107 -3.65 -18.30 -19.30
C ARG A 107 -4.50 -19.58 -19.28
N ASN A 108 -5.55 -19.61 -18.46
CA ASN A 108 -6.42 -20.77 -18.40
C ASN A 108 -7.13 -20.98 -19.74
N ASN A 109 -7.06 -22.19 -20.27
CA ASN A 109 -7.60 -22.53 -21.59
C ASN A 109 -9.11 -22.32 -21.72
N MET A 110 -9.83 -22.31 -20.59
CA MET A 110 -11.27 -22.00 -20.56
C MET A 110 -11.59 -20.59 -21.11
N TYR A 111 -10.66 -19.65 -21.00
CA TYR A 111 -10.83 -18.27 -21.46
C TYR A 111 -10.39 -18.05 -22.91
N ARG A 112 -9.86 -19.05 -23.59
CA ARG A 112 -9.32 -18.92 -24.96
C ARG A 112 -10.31 -18.35 -25.98
N LYS A 113 -11.60 -18.57 -25.78
CA LYS A 113 -12.70 -18.09 -26.65
C LYS A 113 -13.67 -17.17 -25.89
N ASP A 114 -13.29 -16.69 -24.74
CA ASP A 114 -14.11 -15.80 -23.92
C ASP A 114 -13.74 -14.34 -24.24
N PHE A 115 -14.62 -13.64 -24.93
CA PHE A 115 -14.46 -12.24 -25.34
C PHE A 115 -15.18 -11.26 -24.39
N ARG A 116 -15.72 -11.74 -23.28
CA ARG A 116 -16.37 -10.90 -22.28
C ARG A 116 -15.33 -10.06 -21.54
N PRO A 117 -15.68 -8.87 -21.05
CA PRO A 117 -14.79 -8.05 -20.23
C PRO A 117 -14.42 -8.81 -18.94
N ILE A 118 -13.19 -8.59 -18.46
CA ILE A 118 -12.66 -9.23 -17.24
C ILE A 118 -13.40 -8.78 -15.99
N GLY A 119 -14.04 -7.62 -16.02
CA GLY A 119 -14.83 -7.09 -14.90
C GLY A 119 -15.94 -6.18 -15.36
N ASN A 120 -16.89 -5.92 -14.49
CA ASN A 120 -18.05 -5.06 -14.75
C ASN A 120 -17.76 -3.56 -14.51
N VAL A 121 -16.50 -3.15 -14.50
CA VAL A 121 -16.16 -1.74 -14.36
C VAL A 121 -16.41 -1.06 -15.71
N GLN A 122 -17.49 -0.30 -15.79
CA GLN A 122 -17.64 0.70 -16.84
C GLN A 122 -16.67 1.85 -16.53
N LEU A 123 -15.72 2.08 -17.42
CA LEU A 123 -14.84 3.26 -17.39
C LEU A 123 -15.62 4.48 -17.83
#